data_27b32ebaa76cf434d10e0cb06fa2b0b8
#
_entry.id   27b32ebaa76cf434d10e0cb06fa2b0b8
#
_cell.length_a   1.000
_cell.length_b   1.000
_cell.length_c   1.000
_cell.angle_alpha   90.00
_cell.angle_beta   90.00
_cell.angle_gamma   90.00
#
_symmetry.space_group_name_H-M   'P 1'
#
loop_
_entity.id
_entity.type
_entity.pdbx_description
1 polymer ?
#
loop_
_entity_poly.entity_id
_entity_poly.type
_entity_poly.pdbx_seq_one_letter_code
_entity_poly.pdbx_strand_id
1 'polypeptide(L)'
;MAPLSRTALVVILLTALAGAVGGWVGVRFALATSQQHSGLDELVHQKLDLSDAQLQSIHDIEKTFASRRKSLETEMRAANRDLAAAVRTETEFGGRAKAAITRFHVAESALQQETVMHVLAMRKVLTPDQARQFDEEISRALTAE
;
A
#
# COMPACT_ATOMS: atom_id res chain seq x y z
N MET A 1 -23.74 -1.35 43.71
CA MET A 1 -22.78 -1.48 42.63
C MET A 1 -22.09 -2.82 42.79
N ALA A 2 -22.37 -3.78 41.89
CA ALA A 2 -21.77 -5.12 41.97
C ALA A 2 -20.31 -5.07 41.52
N PRO A 3 -19.37 -5.71 42.23
CA PRO A 3 -17.97 -5.75 41.81
C PRO A 3 -17.86 -6.57 40.49
N LEU A 4 -17.24 -5.98 39.49
CA LEU A 4 -16.92 -6.67 38.25
C LEU A 4 -16.06 -7.91 38.58
N SER A 5 -16.50 -9.08 38.10
CA SER A 5 -15.74 -10.31 38.34
C SER A 5 -14.35 -10.20 37.70
N ARG A 6 -13.33 -10.82 38.30
CA ARG A 6 -11.93 -10.84 37.76
C ARG A 6 -11.90 -11.28 36.31
N THR A 7 -12.78 -12.18 35.92
CA THR A 7 -12.93 -12.68 34.54
C THR A 7 -13.42 -11.59 33.59
N ALA A 8 -14.39 -10.77 34.01
CA ALA A 8 -14.88 -9.65 33.18
C ALA A 8 -13.79 -8.57 32.97
N LEU A 9 -13.00 -8.29 33.99
CA LEU A 9 -11.86 -7.36 33.90
C LEU A 9 -10.77 -7.85 32.93
N VAL A 10 -10.45 -9.14 32.95
CA VAL A 10 -9.47 -9.75 32.05
C VAL A 10 -9.95 -9.73 30.60
N VAL A 11 -11.24 -10.03 30.36
CA VAL A 11 -11.83 -9.98 29.00
C VAL A 11 -11.84 -8.54 28.46
N ILE A 12 -12.19 -7.56 29.27
CA ILE A 12 -12.17 -6.13 28.87
C ILE A 12 -10.72 -5.68 28.55
N LEU A 13 -9.73 -6.09 29.35
CA LEU A 13 -8.33 -5.78 29.11
C LEU A 13 -7.80 -6.43 27.83
N LEU A 14 -8.16 -7.68 27.55
CA LEU A 14 -7.74 -8.38 26.33
C LEU A 14 -8.39 -7.79 25.08
N THR A 15 -9.65 -7.39 25.13
CA THR A 15 -10.32 -6.72 24.00
C THR A 15 -9.79 -5.30 23.77
N ALA A 16 -9.46 -4.56 24.81
CA ALA A 16 -8.83 -3.25 24.68
C ALA A 16 -7.40 -3.35 24.11
N LEU A 17 -6.63 -4.37 24.50
CA LEU A 17 -5.29 -4.61 23.98
C LEU A 17 -5.32 -5.03 22.50
N ALA A 18 -6.25 -5.92 22.12
CA ALA A 18 -6.44 -6.34 20.74
C ALA A 18 -6.88 -5.17 19.84
N GLY A 19 -7.76 -4.30 20.35
CA GLY A 19 -8.20 -3.08 19.64
C GLY A 19 -7.07 -2.05 19.48
N ALA A 20 -6.22 -1.87 20.49
CA ALA A 20 -5.10 -0.94 20.45
C ALA A 20 -4.00 -1.40 19.48
N VAL A 21 -3.66 -2.69 19.47
CA VAL A 21 -2.67 -3.27 18.56
C VAL A 21 -3.19 -3.28 17.12
N GLY A 22 -4.44 -3.70 16.89
CA GLY A 22 -5.05 -3.69 15.56
C GLY A 22 -5.22 -2.29 14.98
N GLY A 23 -5.63 -1.33 15.80
CA GLY A 23 -5.74 0.08 15.40
C GLY A 23 -4.37 0.70 15.09
N TRP A 24 -3.34 0.42 15.90
CA TRP A 24 -2.00 0.97 15.70
C TRP A 24 -1.32 0.41 14.45
N VAL A 25 -1.44 -0.88 14.18
CA VAL A 25 -0.93 -1.51 12.95
C VAL A 25 -1.70 -1.00 11.73
N GLY A 26 -3.02 -0.88 11.80
CA GLY A 26 -3.84 -0.34 10.72
C GLY A 26 -3.53 1.12 10.38
N VAL A 27 -3.34 1.97 11.39
CA VAL A 27 -2.95 3.38 11.21
C VAL A 27 -1.52 3.48 10.67
N ARG A 28 -0.57 2.69 11.16
CA ARG A 28 0.79 2.65 10.63
C ARG A 28 0.84 2.22 9.16
N PHE A 29 0.07 1.19 8.80
CA PHE A 29 -0.01 0.73 7.41
C PHE A 29 -0.67 1.76 6.49
N ALA A 30 -1.76 2.40 6.93
CA ALA A 30 -2.44 3.46 6.17
C ALA A 30 -1.56 4.71 6.02
N LEU A 31 -0.83 5.11 7.06
CA LEU A 31 0.08 6.27 7.02
C LEU A 31 1.33 5.98 6.17
N ALA A 32 1.90 4.77 6.24
CA ALA A 32 3.05 4.39 5.42
C ALA A 32 2.72 4.41 3.93
N THR A 33 1.54 3.92 3.54
CA THR A 33 1.07 3.95 2.14
C THR A 33 0.77 5.38 1.65
N SER A 34 0.28 6.25 2.53
CA SER A 34 -0.01 7.65 2.18
C SER A 34 1.26 8.50 2.04
N GLN A 35 2.28 8.27 2.89
CA GLN A 35 3.52 9.05 2.89
C GLN A 35 4.41 8.76 1.68
N GLN A 36 4.42 7.53 1.17
CA GLN A 36 5.20 7.20 -0.03
C GLN A 36 4.68 7.90 -1.29
N HIS A 37 3.37 8.16 -1.37
CA HIS A 37 2.78 8.88 -2.49
C HIS A 37 2.97 10.40 -2.39
N SER A 38 2.92 10.97 -1.18
CA SER A 38 3.11 12.41 -0.99
C SER A 38 4.55 12.86 -1.30
N GLY A 39 5.55 12.02 -1.04
CA GLY A 39 6.95 12.37 -1.28
C GLY A 39 7.33 12.45 -2.76
N LEU A 40 6.83 11.51 -3.59
CA LEU A 40 7.04 11.53 -5.04
C LEU A 40 6.28 12.65 -5.73
N ASP A 41 5.02 12.85 -5.34
CA ASP A 41 4.16 13.91 -5.85
C ASP A 41 4.76 15.30 -5.53
N GLU A 42 5.21 15.51 -4.30
CA GLU A 42 5.90 16.73 -3.87
C GLU A 42 7.21 16.95 -4.62
N LEU A 43 8.02 15.90 -4.83
CA LEU A 43 9.26 15.98 -5.59
C LEU A 43 9.00 16.43 -7.02
N VAL A 44 8.07 15.75 -7.70
CA VAL A 44 7.78 15.97 -9.11
C VAL A 44 7.18 17.36 -9.32
N HIS A 45 6.23 17.78 -8.49
CA HIS A 45 5.51 19.05 -8.68
C HIS A 45 6.17 20.27 -8.03
N GLN A 46 7.09 20.11 -7.08
CA GLN A 46 7.67 21.23 -6.34
C GLN A 46 9.19 21.38 -6.46
N LYS A 47 9.93 20.30 -6.71
CA LYS A 47 11.41 20.32 -6.69
C LYS A 47 12.04 20.20 -8.08
N LEU A 48 11.32 19.62 -9.04
CA LEU A 48 11.84 19.39 -10.39
C LEU A 48 11.31 20.47 -11.35
N ASP A 49 11.82 21.60 -11.48
CA ASP A 49 11.40 22.70 -12.39
C ASP A 49 10.94 22.18 -13.79
N LEU A 50 9.70 21.62 -13.82
CA LEU A 50 9.13 20.91 -14.96
C LEU A 50 8.46 21.89 -15.92
N SER A 51 8.66 21.67 -17.23
CA SER A 51 7.87 22.37 -18.24
C SER A 51 6.41 21.92 -18.28
N ASP A 52 5.53 22.74 -18.83
CA ASP A 52 4.10 22.41 -18.98
C ASP A 52 3.89 21.08 -19.76
N ALA A 53 4.71 20.81 -20.77
CA ALA A 53 4.65 19.57 -21.54
C ALA A 53 5.05 18.36 -20.71
N GLN A 54 6.05 18.49 -19.83
CA GLN A 54 6.44 17.44 -18.88
C GLN A 54 5.34 17.20 -17.84
N LEU A 55 4.78 18.24 -17.27
CA LEU A 55 3.66 18.15 -16.32
C LEU A 55 2.46 17.40 -16.93
N GLN A 56 2.08 17.76 -18.16
CA GLN A 56 0.98 17.06 -18.83
C GLN A 56 1.29 15.58 -19.04
N SER A 57 2.51 15.25 -19.49
CA SER A 57 2.93 13.85 -19.69
C SER A 57 2.94 13.06 -18.39
N ILE A 58 3.41 13.65 -17.30
CA ILE A 58 3.42 13.04 -15.97
C ILE A 58 2.00 12.81 -15.49
N HIS A 59 1.10 13.77 -15.63
CA HIS A 59 -0.30 13.62 -15.26
C HIS A 59 -0.97 12.43 -15.97
N ASP A 60 -0.71 12.24 -17.26
CA ASP A 60 -1.25 11.10 -18.01
C ASP A 60 -0.68 9.76 -17.53
N ILE A 61 0.60 9.72 -17.17
CA ILE A 61 1.26 8.56 -16.57
C ILE A 61 0.64 8.23 -15.21
N GLU A 62 0.46 9.22 -14.35
CA GLU A 62 -0.16 9.08 -13.03
C GLU A 62 -1.60 8.58 -13.12
N LYS A 63 -2.40 9.14 -14.02
CA LYS A 63 -3.78 8.70 -14.25
C LYS A 63 -3.86 7.24 -14.67
N THR A 64 -2.95 6.80 -15.55
CA THR A 64 -2.88 5.40 -15.99
C THR A 64 -2.51 4.49 -14.83
N PHE A 65 -1.50 4.85 -14.05
CA PHE A 65 -1.08 4.11 -12.87
C PHE A 65 -2.17 4.03 -11.81
N ALA A 66 -2.85 5.15 -11.50
CA ALA A 66 -3.92 5.20 -10.52
C ALA A 66 -5.07 4.22 -10.85
N SER A 67 -5.42 4.09 -12.13
CA SER A 67 -6.42 3.14 -12.59
C SER A 67 -5.99 1.69 -12.36
N ARG A 68 -4.76 1.34 -12.75
CA ARG A 68 -4.19 -0.01 -12.56
C ARG A 68 -4.05 -0.36 -11.10
N ARG A 69 -3.51 0.55 -10.29
CA ARG A 69 -3.40 0.39 -8.84
C ARG A 69 -4.74 0.09 -8.20
N LYS A 70 -5.78 0.87 -8.52
CA LYS A 70 -7.14 0.68 -7.98
C LYS A 70 -7.70 -0.70 -8.31
N SER A 71 -7.43 -1.22 -9.51
CA SER A 71 -7.84 -2.57 -9.92
C SER A 71 -7.15 -3.63 -9.08
N LEU A 72 -5.82 -3.56 -8.94
CA LEU A 72 -5.01 -4.53 -8.19
C LEU A 72 -5.33 -4.50 -6.69
N GLU A 73 -5.48 -3.32 -6.09
CA GLU A 73 -5.92 -3.20 -4.71
C GLU A 73 -7.33 -3.79 -4.46
N THR A 74 -8.22 -3.70 -5.47
CA THR A 74 -9.54 -4.31 -5.39
C THR A 74 -9.44 -5.82 -5.41
N GLU A 75 -8.53 -6.38 -6.22
CA GLU A 75 -8.26 -7.82 -6.26
C GLU A 75 -7.65 -8.31 -4.94
N MET A 76 -6.68 -7.58 -4.36
CA MET A 76 -6.11 -7.90 -3.05
C MET A 76 -7.17 -7.90 -1.95
N ARG A 77 -8.06 -6.90 -1.95
CA ARG A 77 -9.20 -6.86 -1.01
C ARG A 77 -10.18 -8.03 -1.21
N ALA A 78 -10.40 -8.46 -2.46
CA ALA A 78 -11.22 -9.62 -2.77
C ALA A 78 -10.58 -10.91 -2.23
N ALA A 79 -9.29 -11.11 -2.49
CA ALA A 79 -8.53 -12.24 -1.99
C ALA A 79 -8.54 -12.32 -0.44
N ASN A 80 -8.40 -11.18 0.25
CA ASN A 80 -8.50 -11.12 1.70
C ASN A 80 -9.89 -11.49 2.23
N ARG A 81 -10.98 -11.10 1.52
CA ARG A 81 -12.34 -11.55 1.89
C ARG A 81 -12.50 -13.06 1.73
N ASP A 82 -11.95 -13.63 0.64
CA ASP A 82 -11.99 -15.07 0.40
C ASP A 82 -11.19 -15.84 1.46
N LEU A 83 -10.01 -15.31 1.85
CA LEU A 83 -9.22 -15.86 2.95
C LEU A 83 -9.99 -15.82 4.28
N ALA A 84 -10.63 -14.69 4.59
CA ALA A 84 -11.44 -14.58 5.80
C ALA A 84 -12.65 -15.54 5.79
N ALA A 85 -13.23 -15.84 4.62
CA ALA A 85 -14.29 -16.83 4.47
C ALA A 85 -13.73 -18.26 4.67
N ALA A 86 -12.57 -18.56 4.09
CA ALA A 86 -11.91 -19.86 4.25
C ALA A 86 -11.60 -20.15 5.74
N VAL A 87 -11.00 -19.19 6.45
CA VAL A 87 -10.67 -19.33 7.89
C VAL A 87 -11.90 -19.63 8.75
N ARG A 88 -13.09 -19.12 8.36
CA ARG A 88 -14.35 -19.40 9.10
C ARG A 88 -14.93 -20.78 8.82
N THR A 89 -14.59 -21.42 7.70
CA THR A 89 -15.23 -22.64 7.22
C THR A 89 -14.30 -23.84 7.17
N GLU A 90 -13.00 -23.65 7.13
CA GLU A 90 -11.98 -24.70 7.12
C GLU A 90 -11.40 -24.87 8.52
N THR A 91 -11.31 -26.12 8.99
CA THR A 91 -10.69 -26.47 10.28
C THR A 91 -9.18 -26.68 10.17
N GLU A 92 -8.67 -26.80 8.95
CA GLU A 92 -7.26 -26.96 8.63
C GLU A 92 -6.85 -26.02 7.50
N PHE A 93 -5.55 -25.88 7.25
CA PHE A 93 -5.03 -25.04 6.16
C PHE A 93 -5.33 -25.69 4.80
N GLY A 94 -6.52 -25.41 4.27
CA GLY A 94 -7.11 -26.04 3.11
C GLY A 94 -6.86 -25.33 1.78
N GLY A 95 -7.51 -25.85 0.74
CA GLY A 95 -7.35 -25.36 -0.63
C GLY A 95 -7.85 -23.93 -0.87
N ARG A 96 -8.94 -23.51 -0.19
CA ARG A 96 -9.50 -22.16 -0.31
C ARG A 96 -8.56 -21.12 0.28
N ALA A 97 -8.01 -21.38 1.49
CA ALA A 97 -7.05 -20.50 2.12
C ALA A 97 -5.79 -20.33 1.25
N LYS A 98 -5.25 -21.45 0.71
CA LYS A 98 -4.10 -21.43 -0.21
C LYS A 98 -4.39 -20.63 -1.47
N ALA A 99 -5.54 -20.82 -2.11
CA ALA A 99 -5.94 -20.11 -3.32
C ALA A 99 -6.08 -18.59 -3.07
N ALA A 100 -6.69 -18.22 -1.94
CA ALA A 100 -6.83 -16.81 -1.55
C ALA A 100 -5.47 -16.13 -1.33
N ILE A 101 -4.54 -16.79 -0.63
CA ILE A 101 -3.17 -16.31 -0.41
C ILE A 101 -2.43 -16.15 -1.75
N THR A 102 -2.53 -17.14 -2.63
CA THR A 102 -1.89 -17.07 -3.95
C THR A 102 -2.42 -15.90 -4.78
N ARG A 103 -3.73 -15.68 -4.81
CA ARG A 103 -4.35 -14.54 -5.50
C ARG A 103 -3.88 -13.21 -4.93
N PHE A 104 -3.78 -13.10 -3.60
CA PHE A 104 -3.25 -11.90 -2.96
C PHE A 104 -1.83 -11.59 -3.42
N HIS A 105 -0.92 -12.58 -3.36
CA HIS A 105 0.48 -12.39 -3.76
C HIS A 105 0.66 -12.10 -5.26
N VAL A 106 -0.18 -12.69 -6.12
CA VAL A 106 -0.17 -12.35 -7.55
C VAL A 106 -0.53 -10.88 -7.77
N ALA A 107 -1.59 -10.39 -7.12
CA ALA A 107 -2.01 -9.00 -7.25
C ALA A 107 -0.99 -8.03 -6.61
N GLU A 108 -0.40 -8.39 -5.47
CA GLU A 108 0.65 -7.63 -4.78
C GLU A 108 1.91 -7.50 -5.65
N SER A 109 2.40 -8.62 -6.21
CA SER A 109 3.55 -8.62 -7.13
C SER A 109 3.28 -7.80 -8.38
N ALA A 110 2.08 -7.89 -8.95
CA ALA A 110 1.68 -7.07 -10.08
C ALA A 110 1.65 -5.57 -9.73
N LEU A 111 1.18 -5.21 -8.54
CA LEU A 111 1.19 -3.82 -8.06
C LEU A 111 2.62 -3.28 -7.91
N GLN A 112 3.53 -4.09 -7.38
CA GLN A 112 4.94 -3.72 -7.27
C GLN A 112 5.58 -3.49 -8.64
N GLN A 113 5.31 -4.36 -9.62
CA GLN A 113 5.78 -4.20 -11.00
C GLN A 113 5.22 -2.94 -11.66
N GLU A 114 3.91 -2.68 -11.54
CA GLU A 114 3.29 -1.46 -12.06
C GLU A 114 3.88 -0.20 -11.41
N THR A 115 4.22 -0.24 -10.12
CA THR A 115 4.89 0.87 -9.42
C THR A 115 6.27 1.15 -10.02
N VAL A 116 7.07 0.12 -10.27
CA VAL A 116 8.39 0.29 -10.90
C VAL A 116 8.24 0.82 -12.34
N MET A 117 7.29 0.28 -13.12
CA MET A 117 7.03 0.77 -14.47
C MET A 117 6.57 2.23 -14.49
N HIS A 118 5.74 2.64 -13.52
CA HIS A 118 5.31 4.01 -13.32
C HIS A 118 6.50 4.95 -13.08
N VAL A 119 7.37 4.61 -12.12
CA VAL A 119 8.59 5.38 -11.82
C VAL A 119 9.48 5.52 -13.05
N LEU A 120 9.71 4.44 -13.79
CA LEU A 120 10.53 4.45 -15.02
C LEU A 120 9.87 5.26 -16.14
N ALA A 121 8.53 5.26 -16.22
CA ALA A 121 7.81 6.07 -17.21
C ALA A 121 7.94 7.57 -16.90
N MET A 122 7.82 7.98 -15.63
CA MET A 122 8.04 9.36 -15.21
C MET A 122 9.47 9.80 -15.51
N ARG A 123 10.47 8.97 -15.18
CA ARG A 123 11.88 9.25 -15.45
C ARG A 123 12.18 9.54 -16.93
N LYS A 124 11.50 8.87 -17.85
CA LYS A 124 11.69 9.06 -19.32
C LYS A 124 11.26 10.43 -19.82
N VAL A 125 10.40 11.11 -19.11
CA VAL A 125 9.89 12.45 -19.46
C VAL A 125 10.85 13.55 -19.00
N LEU A 126 11.77 13.24 -18.08
CA LEU A 126 12.69 14.17 -17.45
C LEU A 126 13.93 14.45 -18.30
N THR A 127 14.49 15.66 -18.19
CA THR A 127 15.82 15.97 -18.70
C THR A 127 16.88 15.19 -17.90
N PRO A 128 18.13 15.06 -18.42
CA PRO A 128 19.19 14.35 -17.70
C PRO A 128 19.46 14.89 -16.28
N ASP A 129 19.34 16.20 -16.07
CA ASP A 129 19.57 16.84 -14.77
C ASP A 129 18.42 16.57 -13.80
N GLN A 130 17.19 16.70 -14.26
CA GLN A 130 15.99 16.33 -13.49
C GLN A 130 15.97 14.84 -13.16
N ALA A 131 16.37 13.98 -14.11
CA ALA A 131 16.42 12.54 -13.91
C ALA A 131 17.44 12.14 -12.81
N ARG A 132 18.59 12.82 -12.71
CA ARG A 132 19.54 12.58 -11.61
C ARG A 132 18.95 12.90 -10.25
N GLN A 133 18.28 14.05 -10.10
CA GLN A 133 17.64 14.45 -8.86
C GLN A 133 16.50 13.46 -8.49
N PHE A 134 15.73 13.05 -9.48
CA PHE A 134 14.67 12.07 -9.33
C PHE A 134 15.22 10.71 -8.86
N ASP A 135 16.28 10.19 -9.50
CA ASP A 135 16.94 8.93 -9.16
C ASP A 135 17.46 8.92 -7.71
N GLU A 136 18.02 10.05 -7.24
CA GLU A 136 18.50 10.18 -5.86
C GLU A 136 17.37 10.12 -4.84
N GLU A 137 16.22 10.76 -5.11
CA GLU A 137 15.05 10.72 -4.22
C GLU A 137 14.40 9.33 -4.21
N ILE A 138 14.27 8.69 -5.39
CA ILE A 138 13.77 7.30 -5.47
C ILE A 138 14.69 6.35 -4.69
N SER A 139 16.01 6.48 -4.86
CA SER A 139 16.96 5.65 -4.12
C SER A 139 16.83 5.83 -2.61
N ARG A 140 16.69 7.07 -2.14
CA ARG A 140 16.46 7.37 -0.72
C ARG A 140 15.13 6.76 -0.22
N ALA A 141 14.06 6.91 -0.99
CA ALA A 141 12.75 6.35 -0.61
C ALA A 141 12.76 4.81 -0.54
N LEU A 142 13.52 4.13 -1.41
CA LEU A 142 13.63 2.67 -1.42
C LEU A 142 14.55 2.13 -0.32
N THR A 143 15.49 2.93 0.20
CA THR A 143 16.50 2.51 1.19
C THR A 143 16.28 3.11 2.58
N ALA A 144 15.26 3.97 2.76
CA ALA A 144 14.88 4.49 4.07
C ALA A 144 14.28 3.37 4.93
N GLU A 145 14.91 3.07 6.07
CA GLU A 145 14.40 2.16 7.11
C GLU A 145 13.39 2.85 8.04
#